data_d34aed82ebe2f4b5150bdd6513d41ab0
#
_entry.id   d34aed82ebe2f4b5150bdd6513d41ab0
#
_cell.length_a   1.000
_cell.length_b   1.000
_cell.length_c   1.000
_cell.angle_alpha   90.00
_cell.angle_beta   90.00
_cell.angle_gamma   90.00
#
_symmetry.space_group_name_H-M   'P 1'
#
loop_
_entity.id
_entity.type
_entity.pdbx_description
1 polymer ?
#
loop_
_entity_poly.entity_id
_entity_poly.type
_entity_poly.pdbx_seq_one_letter_code
_entity_poly.pdbx_strand_id
1 'polypeptide(L)'
;MDNRYVQQFKKGSLEMILLCLIGRKETYGYEIITELNNSAASVLGYAREGTIYPILSRLQEADLIQCRLAPAIANGGSKKYYSLTHKGREVLNELIRF
;
A
#
# COMPACT_ATOMS: atom_id res chain seq x y z
N MET A 1 17.19 -21.67 4.66
CA MET A 1 16.92 -20.58 3.70
C MET A 1 17.61 -19.32 4.17
N ASP A 2 18.27 -18.62 3.25
CA ASP A 2 19.01 -17.40 3.56
C ASP A 2 18.07 -16.27 3.99
N ASN A 3 18.37 -15.59 5.09
CA ASN A 3 17.57 -14.48 5.60
C ASN A 3 17.38 -13.35 4.58
N ARG A 4 18.35 -13.17 3.68
CA ARG A 4 18.23 -12.14 2.65
C ARG A 4 17.04 -12.40 1.73
N TYR A 5 16.84 -13.66 1.34
CA TYR A 5 15.70 -14.01 0.49
C TYR A 5 14.38 -13.84 1.21
N VAL A 6 14.33 -14.22 2.48
CA VAL A 6 13.11 -14.09 3.27
C VAL A 6 12.72 -12.62 3.40
N GLN A 7 13.69 -11.75 3.73
CA GLN A 7 13.40 -10.32 3.89
C GLN A 7 13.00 -9.66 2.58
N GLN A 8 13.68 -10.01 1.49
CA GLN A 8 13.37 -9.47 0.18
C GLN A 8 11.98 -9.91 -0.28
N PHE A 9 11.64 -11.16 -0.01
CA PHE A 9 10.33 -11.72 -0.34
C PHE A 9 9.22 -11.01 0.43
N LYS A 10 9.42 -10.81 1.73
CA LYS A 10 8.45 -10.10 2.57
C LYS A 10 8.25 -8.67 2.10
N LYS A 11 9.33 -7.99 1.77
CA LYS A 11 9.31 -6.60 1.33
C LYS A 11 8.55 -6.47 0.01
N GLY A 12 8.84 -7.35 -0.95
CA GLY A 12 8.15 -7.35 -2.23
C GLY A 12 6.69 -7.72 -2.09
N SER A 13 6.38 -8.69 -1.22
CA SER A 13 5.00 -9.10 -0.99
C SER A 13 4.15 -7.98 -0.41
N LEU A 14 4.69 -7.23 0.54
CA LEU A 14 3.94 -6.14 1.15
C LEU A 14 3.69 -5.00 0.16
N GLU A 15 4.69 -4.64 -0.63
CA GLU A 15 4.51 -3.63 -1.67
C GLU A 15 3.44 -4.06 -2.69
N MET A 16 3.47 -5.31 -3.09
CA MET A 16 2.48 -5.86 -4.02
C MET A 16 1.08 -5.85 -3.41
N ILE A 17 0.96 -6.24 -2.14
CA ILE A 17 -0.32 -6.21 -1.44
C ILE A 17 -0.87 -4.79 -1.40
N LEU A 18 -0.03 -3.80 -1.11
CA LEU A 18 -0.47 -2.41 -1.08
C LEU A 18 -0.92 -1.94 -2.46
N LEU A 19 -0.19 -2.29 -3.51
CA LEU A 19 -0.61 -1.96 -4.86
C LEU A 19 -1.95 -2.60 -5.20
N CYS A 20 -2.17 -3.84 -4.79
CA CYS A 20 -3.43 -4.52 -5.01
C CYS A 20 -4.59 -3.83 -4.31
N LEU A 21 -4.38 -3.47 -3.04
CA LEU A 21 -5.43 -2.79 -2.26
C LEU A 21 -5.78 -1.44 -2.86
N ILE A 22 -4.76 -0.65 -3.22
CA ILE A 22 -4.96 0.66 -3.83
C ILE A 22 -5.58 0.52 -5.22
N GLY A 23 -5.23 -0.55 -5.94
CA GLY A 23 -5.77 -0.81 -7.26
C GLY A 23 -7.23 -1.24 -7.28
N ARG A 24 -7.74 -1.76 -6.18
CA ARG A 24 -9.15 -2.17 -6.08
C ARG A 24 -10.08 -0.98 -5.95
N LYS A 25 -9.66 0.00 -5.17
CA LYS A 25 -10.41 1.25 -4.99
C LYS A 25 -9.48 2.28 -4.36
N GLU A 26 -9.81 3.54 -4.55
CA GLU A 26 -9.13 4.61 -3.85
C GLU A 26 -9.27 4.41 -2.34
N THR A 27 -8.17 4.58 -1.61
CA THR A 27 -8.14 4.28 -0.19
C THR A 27 -7.18 5.23 0.54
N TYR A 28 -7.21 5.21 1.86
CA TYR A 28 -6.33 6.05 2.69
C TYR A 28 -5.58 5.17 3.69
N GLY A 29 -4.51 5.73 4.28
CA GLY A 29 -3.56 4.93 5.07
C GLY A 29 -4.19 4.13 6.19
N TYR A 30 -5.08 4.75 6.98
CA TYR A 30 -5.74 4.05 8.07
C TYR A 30 -6.61 2.88 7.57
N GLU A 31 -7.30 3.07 6.46
CA GLU A 31 -8.11 2.01 5.86
C GLU A 31 -7.24 0.84 5.41
N ILE A 32 -6.08 1.15 4.80
CA ILE A 32 -5.12 0.13 4.40
C ILE A 32 -4.67 -0.68 5.62
N ILE A 33 -4.28 0.01 6.68
CA ILE A 33 -3.81 -0.64 7.91
C ILE A 33 -4.92 -1.51 8.50
N THR A 34 -6.15 -1.01 8.52
CA THR A 34 -7.29 -1.76 9.04
C THR A 34 -7.54 -3.02 8.24
N GLU A 35 -7.51 -2.93 6.91
CA GLU A 35 -7.70 -4.10 6.06
C GLU A 35 -6.59 -5.14 6.26
N LEU A 36 -5.35 -4.69 6.41
CA LEU A 36 -4.24 -5.60 6.66
C LEU A 36 -4.38 -6.29 8.02
N ASN A 37 -4.84 -5.57 9.04
CA ASN A 37 -5.06 -6.15 10.36
C ASN A 37 -6.18 -7.20 10.36
N ASN A 38 -7.13 -7.08 9.44
CA ASN A 38 -8.26 -7.99 9.33
C ASN A 38 -8.03 -9.11 8.32
N SER A 39 -6.81 -9.27 7.84
CA SER A 39 -6.47 -10.25 6.82
C SER A 39 -5.37 -11.19 7.33
N ALA A 40 -5.01 -12.17 6.51
CA ALA A 40 -3.90 -13.07 6.81
C ALA A 40 -2.58 -12.33 6.98
N ALA A 41 -2.45 -11.14 6.40
CA ALA A 41 -1.23 -10.34 6.52
C ALA A 41 -0.98 -9.87 7.96
N SER A 42 -2.00 -9.84 8.81
CA SER A 42 -1.83 -9.48 10.22
C SER A 42 -0.87 -10.42 10.94
N VAL A 43 -0.81 -11.68 10.51
CA VAL A 43 0.10 -12.68 11.07
C VAL A 43 1.55 -12.30 10.87
N LEU A 44 1.84 -11.51 9.83
CA LEU A 44 3.20 -11.07 9.51
C LEU A 44 3.64 -9.86 10.33
N GLY A 45 2.73 -9.21 11.05
CA GLY A 45 3.06 -8.10 11.92
C GLY A 45 3.44 -6.81 11.21
N TYR A 46 3.01 -6.63 9.96
CA TYR A 46 3.43 -5.48 9.15
C TYR A 46 2.39 -4.35 9.08
N ALA A 47 1.22 -4.54 9.67
CA ALA A 47 0.15 -3.55 9.57
C ALA A 47 0.32 -2.43 10.61
N ARG A 48 1.42 -1.70 10.52
CA ARG A 48 1.75 -0.59 11.41
C ARG A 48 2.10 0.64 10.60
N GLU A 49 1.81 1.80 11.17
CA GLU A 49 2.10 3.08 10.52
C GLU A 49 3.57 3.22 10.14
N GLY A 50 4.48 2.83 11.03
CA GLY A 50 5.92 2.92 10.79
C GLY A 50 6.41 2.05 9.64
N THR A 51 5.63 1.07 9.23
CA THR A 51 5.98 0.21 8.09
C THR A 51 5.25 0.64 6.83
N ILE A 52 3.97 0.97 6.95
CA ILE A 52 3.11 1.23 5.79
C ILE A 52 3.40 2.58 5.14
N TYR A 53 3.50 3.65 5.93
CA TYR A 53 3.69 4.98 5.36
C TYR A 53 5.00 5.16 4.59
N PRO A 54 6.14 4.60 5.05
CA PRO A 54 7.35 4.65 4.22
C PRO A 54 7.20 3.93 2.87
N ILE A 55 6.45 2.82 2.83
CA ILE A 55 6.20 2.12 1.58
C ILE A 55 5.33 2.97 0.65
N LEU A 56 4.28 3.58 1.19
CA LEU A 56 3.44 4.48 0.40
C LEU A 56 4.26 5.63 -0.20
N SER A 57 5.16 6.20 0.59
CA SER A 57 6.05 7.26 0.09
C SER A 57 6.92 6.78 -1.06
N ARG A 58 7.49 5.59 -0.95
CA ARG A 58 8.33 5.03 -2.02
C ARG A 58 7.52 4.75 -3.28
N LEU A 59 6.32 4.23 -3.13
CA LEU A 59 5.45 3.97 -4.27
C LEU A 59 5.04 5.27 -4.96
N GLN A 60 4.81 6.32 -4.19
CA GLN A 60 4.49 7.63 -4.73
C GLN A 60 5.69 8.24 -5.46
N GLU A 61 6.88 8.13 -4.89
CA GLU A 61 8.11 8.60 -5.54
C GLU A 61 8.40 7.85 -6.84
N ALA A 62 8.04 6.58 -6.89
CA ALA A 62 8.19 5.77 -8.10
C ALA A 62 7.08 6.03 -9.12
N ASP A 63 6.15 6.93 -8.82
CA ASP A 63 5.02 7.28 -9.68
C ASP A 63 4.08 6.10 -9.93
N LEU A 64 3.99 5.18 -8.98
CA LEU A 64 3.06 4.04 -9.09
C LEU A 64 1.71 4.35 -8.45
N ILE A 65 1.70 5.25 -7.47
CA ILE A 65 0.48 5.73 -6.85
C ILE A 65 0.49 7.24 -6.80
N GLN A 66 -0.69 7.82 -6.73
CA GLN A 66 -0.88 9.25 -6.58
C GLN A 66 -1.75 9.51 -5.37
N CYS A 67 -1.65 10.73 -4.85
CA CYS A 67 -2.32 11.11 -3.62
C CYS A 67 -3.15 12.36 -3.87
N ARG A 68 -4.37 12.37 -3.32
CA ARG A 68 -5.17 13.60 -3.27
C ARG A 68 -5.60 13.85 -1.83
N LEU A 69 -5.75 15.13 -1.51
CA LEU A 69 -6.27 15.51 -0.22
C LEU A 69 -7.78 15.71 -0.32
N ALA A 70 -8.51 15.21 0.66
CA ALA A 70 -9.94 15.41 0.77
C ALA A 70 -10.27 15.89 2.17
N PRO A 71 -11.21 16.84 2.35
CA PRO A 71 -11.59 17.29 3.68
C PRO A 71 -12.20 16.15 4.48
N ALA A 72 -11.80 16.04 5.75
CA ALA A 72 -12.44 15.11 6.67
C ALA A 72 -13.75 15.72 7.14
N ILE A 73 -14.81 14.94 7.05
CA ILE A 73 -16.16 15.45 7.33
C ILE A 73 -16.35 15.79 8.81
N ALA A 74 -15.71 15.06 9.70
CA ALA A 74 -16.01 15.15 11.13
C ALA A 74 -15.16 16.13 11.91
N ASN A 75 -13.92 16.41 11.53
CA ASN A 75 -12.97 17.14 12.39
C ASN A 75 -12.25 18.29 11.71
N GLY A 76 -12.66 18.68 10.53
CA GLY A 76 -12.03 19.79 9.82
C GLY A 76 -10.64 19.51 9.29
N GLY A 77 -10.10 18.30 9.49
CA GLY A 77 -8.81 17.91 8.92
C GLY A 77 -8.94 17.45 7.48
N SER A 78 -7.82 17.03 6.89
CA SER A 78 -7.81 16.47 5.56
C SER A 78 -7.25 15.05 5.61
N LYS A 79 -7.72 14.21 4.70
CA LYS A 79 -7.22 12.85 4.54
C LYS A 79 -6.52 12.74 3.20
N LYS A 80 -5.46 11.94 3.18
CA LYS A 80 -4.76 11.60 1.95
C LYS A 80 -5.35 10.32 1.38
N TYR A 81 -5.91 10.43 0.19
CA TYR A 81 -6.42 9.26 -0.53
C TYR A 81 -5.43 8.88 -1.61
N TYR A 82 -5.17 7.59 -1.71
CA TYR A 82 -4.22 7.03 -2.67
C TYR A 82 -4.96 6.25 -3.74
N SER A 83 -4.50 6.39 -4.97
CA SER A 83 -5.01 5.62 -6.10
C SER A 83 -3.83 5.28 -7.02
N LEU A 84 -4.01 4.27 -7.88
CA LEU A 84 -2.96 3.92 -8.83
C LEU A 84 -2.85 4.98 -9.91
N THR A 85 -1.61 5.25 -10.33
CA THR A 85 -1.36 5.97 -11.57
C THR A 85 -1.54 4.98 -12.73
N HIS A 86 -1.52 5.49 -13.97
CA HIS A 86 -1.50 4.61 -15.14
C HIS A 86 -0.31 3.65 -15.10
N LYS A 87 0.86 4.18 -14.74
CA LYS A 87 2.06 3.38 -14.58
C LYS A 87 1.90 2.30 -13.52
N GLY A 88 1.29 2.68 -12.37
CA GLY A 88 1.03 1.72 -11.30
C GLY A 88 0.12 0.59 -11.73
N ARG A 89 -0.89 0.89 -12.54
CA ARG A 89 -1.79 -0.13 -13.08
C ARG A 89 -1.04 -1.09 -13.99
N GLU A 90 -0.16 -0.56 -14.83
CA GLU A 90 0.63 -1.40 -15.71
C GLU A 90 1.57 -2.32 -14.92
N VAL A 91 2.24 -1.78 -13.90
CA VAL A 91 3.13 -2.58 -13.07
C VAL A 91 2.35 -3.65 -12.33
N LEU A 92 1.20 -3.30 -11.76
CA LEU A 92 0.38 -4.28 -11.05
C LEU A 92 -0.07 -5.41 -11.98
N ASN A 93 -0.49 -5.07 -13.20
CA ASN A 93 -0.89 -6.08 -14.18
C ASN A 93 0.27 -7.04 -14.51
N GLU A 94 1.49 -6.51 -14.61
CA GLU A 94 2.66 -7.36 -14.84
C GLU A 94 2.93 -8.29 -13.65
N LEU A 95 2.82 -7.77 -12.43
CA LEU A 95 3.03 -8.58 -11.23
C LEU A 95 2.02 -9.70 -11.10
N ILE A 96 0.77 -9.44 -11.46
CA ILE A 96 -0.29 -10.43 -11.38
C ILE A 96 -0.11 -11.57 -12.39
N ARG A 97 0.56 -11.30 -13.51
CA ARG A 97 0.79 -12.33 -14.54
C ARG A 97 1.75 -13.43 -14.12
N PHE A 98 2.56 -13.18 -13.13
CA PHE A 98 3.44 -14.18 -12.58
C PHE A 98 2.73 -14.96 -11.48
#